data_124f3c8a201f55f22f9d0932ee9112f4
#
_entry.id   124f3c8a201f55f22f9d0932ee9112f4
#
_cell.length_a   1.000
_cell.length_b   1.000
_cell.length_c   1.000
_cell.angle_alpha   90.00
_cell.angle_beta   90.00
_cell.angle_gamma   90.00
#
_symmetry.space_group_name_H-M   'P 1'
#
loop_
_entity.id
_entity.type
_entity.pdbx_description
1 polymer ?
#
loop_
_entity_poly.entity_id
_entity_poly.type
_entity_poly.pdbx_seq_one_letter_code
_entity_poly.pdbx_strand_id
1 'polypeptide(L)'
;MTIEGVLHTKGKKIVDGRGEEILLTGWGLGNWLLQEGYMWKAYGERFDRPSRIEKVVEELTGRDFAEYFWKEYRENYIRREDILAMAELGYNSVRIPFSYRLFMEDGPGIHWKEEGFVLLDRCLSWCEEAGMYAFLDLHGAPGGQTGSNIDDSVDNVPRLFIDKDCRD
;
A
#
# COMPACT_ATOMS: atom_id res chain seq x y z
N MET A 1 -0.51 -22.81 8.02
CA MET A 1 -0.87 -22.33 9.40
C MET A 1 -2.30 -21.84 9.31
N THR A 2 -3.17 -22.07 10.26
CA THR A 2 -4.55 -21.56 10.20
C THR A 2 -4.58 -20.21 10.92
N ILE A 3 -5.12 -19.17 10.27
CA ILE A 3 -5.36 -17.89 10.94
C ILE A 3 -6.46 -18.10 12.00
N GLU A 4 -6.19 -17.66 13.22
CA GLU A 4 -7.12 -17.76 14.34
C GLU A 4 -7.46 -16.36 14.85
N GLY A 5 -8.47 -15.76 14.22
CA GLY A 5 -8.97 -14.43 14.59
C GLY A 5 -8.01 -13.27 14.30
N VAL A 6 -8.27 -12.15 14.96
CA VAL A 6 -7.48 -10.91 14.77
C VAL A 6 -6.34 -10.87 15.77
N LEU A 7 -5.16 -10.38 15.32
CA LEU A 7 -4.00 -10.16 16.18
C LEU A 7 -4.32 -9.09 17.22
N HIS A 8 -3.85 -9.30 18.45
CA HIS A 8 -3.94 -8.31 19.51
C HIS A 8 -2.74 -8.34 20.44
N THR A 9 -2.61 -7.38 21.33
CA THR A 9 -1.51 -7.29 22.27
C THR A 9 -1.91 -7.88 23.63
N LYS A 10 -1.01 -8.66 24.25
CA LYS A 10 -1.12 -9.13 25.63
C LYS A 10 0.17 -8.80 26.37
N GLY A 11 0.16 -7.70 27.11
CA GLY A 11 1.38 -7.14 27.69
C GLY A 11 2.35 -6.68 26.61
N LYS A 12 3.52 -7.31 26.52
CA LYS A 12 4.56 -7.01 25.51
C LYS A 12 4.58 -7.99 24.33
N LYS A 13 3.57 -8.84 24.22
CA LYS A 13 3.50 -9.91 23.22
C LYS A 13 2.41 -9.58 22.21
N ILE A 14 2.61 -10.04 20.98
CA ILE A 14 1.56 -10.15 19.97
C ILE A 14 1.01 -11.57 20.08
N VAL A 15 -0.31 -11.67 20.14
CA VAL A 15 -1.02 -12.94 20.25
C VAL A 15 -2.10 -13.05 19.19
N ASP A 16 -2.44 -14.29 18.82
CA ASP A 16 -3.54 -14.63 17.91
C ASP A 16 -4.91 -14.55 18.60
N GLY A 17 -5.98 -14.88 17.88
CA GLY A 17 -7.36 -14.88 18.41
C GLY A 17 -7.60 -15.88 19.55
N ARG A 18 -6.73 -16.85 19.79
CA ARG A 18 -6.75 -17.77 20.93
C ARG A 18 -5.96 -17.26 22.12
N GLY A 19 -5.22 -16.18 21.95
CA GLY A 19 -4.33 -15.61 22.97
C GLY A 19 -2.96 -16.30 23.06
N GLU A 20 -2.59 -17.07 22.04
CA GLU A 20 -1.28 -17.70 21.91
C GLU A 20 -0.28 -16.75 21.27
N GLU A 21 0.95 -16.71 21.81
CA GLU A 21 1.99 -15.85 21.27
C GLU A 21 2.38 -16.26 19.85
N ILE A 22 2.44 -15.29 18.94
CA ILE A 22 2.83 -15.51 17.55
C ILE A 22 4.04 -14.66 17.19
N LEU A 23 5.00 -15.29 16.50
CA LEU A 23 6.08 -14.59 15.82
C LEU A 23 5.67 -14.32 14.39
N LEU A 24 5.57 -13.05 14.02
CA LEU A 24 5.26 -12.63 12.67
C LEU A 24 6.51 -12.57 11.81
N THR A 25 6.47 -13.28 10.70
CA THR A 25 7.51 -13.28 9.67
C THR A 25 6.84 -13.05 8.31
N GLY A 26 7.38 -12.12 7.51
CA GLY A 26 6.69 -11.81 6.26
C GLY A 26 7.38 -10.80 5.39
N TRP A 27 6.63 -10.33 4.40
CA TRP A 27 7.09 -9.41 3.38
C TRP A 27 6.27 -8.13 3.34
N GLY A 28 6.93 -7.01 3.00
CA GLY A 28 6.25 -5.79 2.58
C GLY A 28 6.00 -5.84 1.07
N LEU A 29 4.74 -5.66 0.66
CA LEU A 29 4.35 -5.57 -0.75
C LEU A 29 4.57 -4.15 -1.27
N GLY A 30 5.81 -3.66 -1.12
CA GLY A 30 6.21 -2.32 -1.53
C GLY A 30 6.11 -2.12 -3.04
N ASN A 31 6.01 -0.86 -3.44
CA ASN A 31 5.95 -0.45 -4.84
C ASN A 31 4.71 -0.92 -5.64
N TRP A 32 3.76 -1.57 -4.99
CA TRP A 32 2.52 -2.04 -5.62
C TRP A 32 1.42 -0.95 -5.61
N LEU A 33 0.87 -0.66 -4.43
CA LEU A 33 -0.22 0.32 -4.26
C LEU A 33 0.29 1.70 -3.83
N LEU A 34 1.59 1.85 -3.75
CA LEU A 34 2.31 3.10 -3.57
C LEU A 34 3.70 2.95 -4.19
N GLN A 35 4.03 3.79 -5.15
CA GLN A 35 5.29 3.75 -5.88
C GLN A 35 6.36 4.56 -5.13
N GLU A 36 7.51 3.98 -4.92
CA GLU A 36 8.64 4.64 -4.28
C GLU A 36 9.81 4.76 -5.25
N GLY A 37 10.30 5.97 -5.48
CA GLY A 37 11.28 6.26 -6.52
C GLY A 37 12.56 5.41 -6.42
N TYR A 38 13.04 5.15 -5.21
CA TYR A 38 14.23 4.32 -5.01
C TYR A 38 14.03 2.86 -5.45
N MET A 39 12.81 2.34 -5.36
CA MET A 39 12.48 0.98 -5.83
C MET A 39 12.42 0.89 -7.35
N TRP A 40 12.08 1.98 -8.01
CA TRP A 40 12.13 2.10 -9.47
C TRP A 40 13.55 2.31 -10.00
N LYS A 41 14.54 2.45 -9.11
CA LYS A 41 15.91 2.87 -9.45
C LYS A 41 15.96 4.16 -10.27
N ALA A 42 14.97 4.98 -10.08
CA ALA A 42 14.83 6.25 -10.77
C ALA A 42 15.53 7.32 -9.93
N TYR A 43 16.61 7.84 -10.48
CA TYR A 43 17.42 8.88 -9.83
C TYR A 43 17.05 10.26 -10.36
N GLY A 44 16.72 11.16 -9.43
CA GLY A 44 16.39 12.54 -9.72
C GLY A 44 15.01 12.96 -9.23
N GLU A 45 14.82 14.24 -9.04
CA GLU A 45 13.64 14.84 -8.43
C GLU A 45 12.31 14.57 -9.18
N ARG A 46 12.39 14.16 -10.46
CA ARG A 46 11.20 13.87 -11.27
C ARG A 46 10.59 12.50 -11.05
N PHE A 47 11.33 11.59 -10.39
CA PHE A 47 10.94 10.19 -10.20
C PHE A 47 11.02 9.74 -8.74
N ASP A 48 11.03 10.67 -7.81
CA ASP A 48 11.33 10.36 -6.43
C ASP A 48 10.10 9.93 -5.61
N ARG A 49 8.88 10.17 -6.11
CA ARG A 49 7.63 9.98 -5.37
C ARG A 49 6.45 9.57 -6.27
N PRO A 50 5.37 8.99 -5.71
CA PRO A 50 4.24 8.47 -6.49
C PRO A 50 3.69 9.42 -7.55
N SER A 51 3.25 10.62 -7.16
CA SER A 51 2.64 11.58 -8.08
C SER A 51 3.55 12.01 -9.21
N ARG A 52 4.86 12.13 -8.94
CA ARG A 52 5.84 12.49 -9.96
C ARG A 52 6.12 11.33 -10.91
N ILE A 53 6.16 10.09 -10.42
CA ILE A 53 6.31 8.89 -11.25
C ILE A 53 5.10 8.75 -12.18
N GLU A 54 3.89 8.89 -11.65
CA GLU A 54 2.65 8.84 -12.44
C GLU A 54 2.65 9.90 -13.53
N LYS A 55 3.02 11.14 -13.19
CA LYS A 55 3.11 12.24 -14.13
C LYS A 55 4.11 11.99 -15.25
N VAL A 56 5.27 11.45 -14.96
CA VAL A 56 6.27 11.16 -16.00
C VAL A 56 5.80 10.04 -16.91
N VAL A 57 5.15 9.00 -16.40
CA VAL A 57 4.53 7.98 -17.26
C VAL A 57 3.52 8.62 -18.19
N GLU A 58 2.65 9.52 -17.70
CA GLU A 58 1.68 10.24 -18.53
C GLU A 58 2.35 11.14 -19.58
N GLU A 59 3.41 11.89 -19.21
CA GLU A 59 4.17 12.73 -20.14
C GLU A 59 4.84 11.92 -21.26
N LEU A 60 5.28 10.70 -20.98
CA LEU A 60 5.94 9.83 -21.96
C LEU A 60 4.97 9.09 -22.87
N THR A 61 3.80 8.73 -22.39
CA THR A 61 2.91 7.79 -23.07
C THR A 61 1.56 8.38 -23.48
N GLY A 62 1.21 9.55 -22.93
CA GLY A 62 -0.12 10.13 -23.02
C GLY A 62 -1.09 9.53 -21.98
N ARG A 63 -2.15 10.25 -21.71
CA ARG A 63 -3.08 9.97 -20.61
C ARG A 63 -3.71 8.58 -20.70
N ASP A 64 -4.30 8.27 -21.85
CA ASP A 64 -5.05 7.00 -22.03
C ASP A 64 -4.15 5.78 -21.84
N PHE A 65 -2.91 5.85 -22.32
CA PHE A 65 -1.96 4.75 -22.14
C PHE A 65 -1.43 4.70 -20.70
N ALA A 66 -1.24 5.83 -20.03
CA ALA A 66 -0.85 5.87 -18.63
C ALA A 66 -1.92 5.24 -17.73
N GLU A 67 -3.21 5.55 -17.97
CA GLU A 67 -4.33 4.91 -17.25
C GLU A 67 -4.33 3.38 -17.46
N TYR A 68 -4.17 2.93 -18.70
CA TYR A 68 -4.05 1.50 -19.02
C TYR A 68 -2.82 0.88 -18.33
N PHE A 69 -1.65 1.54 -18.41
CA PHE A 69 -0.41 1.05 -17.79
C PHE A 69 -0.58 0.86 -16.29
N TRP A 70 -1.13 1.84 -15.57
CA TRP A 70 -1.30 1.75 -14.12
C TRP A 70 -2.30 0.70 -13.71
N LYS A 71 -3.35 0.50 -14.51
CA LYS A 71 -4.29 -0.60 -14.30
C LYS A 71 -3.58 -1.95 -14.43
N GLU A 72 -2.90 -2.18 -15.53
CA GLU A 72 -2.16 -3.43 -15.77
C GLU A 72 -1.06 -3.65 -14.73
N TYR A 73 -0.37 -2.58 -14.34
CA TYR A 73 0.65 -2.64 -13.30
C TYR A 73 0.06 -3.15 -11.97
N ARG A 74 -1.02 -2.56 -11.49
CA ARG A 74 -1.67 -2.96 -10.24
C ARG A 74 -2.28 -4.36 -10.30
N GLU A 75 -2.78 -4.78 -11.45
CA GLU A 75 -3.33 -6.11 -11.66
C GLU A 75 -2.27 -7.22 -11.68
N ASN A 76 -1.04 -6.91 -12.10
CA ASN A 76 -0.01 -7.91 -12.38
C ASN A 76 1.21 -7.85 -11.47
N TYR A 77 1.41 -6.77 -10.70
CA TYR A 77 2.61 -6.61 -9.87
C TYR A 77 2.62 -7.54 -8.66
N ILE A 78 1.47 -7.68 -7.98
CA ILE A 78 1.24 -8.69 -6.95
C ILE A 78 0.04 -9.54 -7.37
N ARG A 79 0.22 -10.86 -7.37
CA ARG A 79 -0.78 -11.83 -7.77
C ARG A 79 -1.00 -12.87 -6.68
N ARG A 80 -2.08 -13.65 -6.84
CA ARG A 80 -2.43 -14.73 -5.91
C ARG A 80 -1.26 -15.71 -5.70
N GLU A 81 -0.58 -16.06 -6.79
CA GLU A 81 0.54 -17.00 -6.77
C GLU A 81 1.69 -16.50 -5.91
N ASP A 82 1.94 -15.18 -5.86
CA ASP A 82 2.99 -14.58 -5.04
C ASP A 82 2.68 -14.76 -3.54
N ILE A 83 1.42 -14.53 -3.14
CA ILE A 83 0.97 -14.71 -1.74
C ILE A 83 1.05 -16.18 -1.33
N LEU A 84 0.58 -17.10 -2.18
CA LEU A 84 0.67 -18.53 -1.92
C LEU A 84 2.12 -19.01 -1.79
N ALA A 85 3.00 -18.54 -2.68
CA ALA A 85 4.43 -18.88 -2.63
C ALA A 85 5.11 -18.39 -1.34
N MET A 86 4.75 -17.19 -0.85
CA MET A 86 5.24 -16.70 0.46
C MET A 86 4.80 -17.63 1.60
N ALA A 87 3.55 -18.06 1.60
CA ALA A 87 3.04 -19.00 2.62
C ALA A 87 3.73 -20.38 2.54
N GLU A 88 3.96 -20.90 1.33
CA GLU A 88 4.72 -22.15 1.11
C GLU A 88 6.16 -22.08 1.63
N LEU A 89 6.78 -20.89 1.56
CA LEU A 89 8.11 -20.63 2.13
C LEU A 89 8.11 -20.49 3.66
N GLY A 90 6.93 -20.58 4.29
CA GLY A 90 6.78 -20.53 5.76
C GLY A 90 6.56 -19.13 6.35
N TYR A 91 6.34 -18.12 5.52
CA TYR A 91 5.93 -16.80 6.00
C TYR A 91 4.46 -16.79 6.42
N ASN A 92 4.13 -15.97 7.41
CA ASN A 92 2.78 -15.93 7.99
C ASN A 92 2.14 -14.53 7.96
N SER A 93 2.81 -13.56 7.32
CA SER A 93 2.27 -12.22 7.24
C SER A 93 2.75 -11.44 6.02
N VAL A 94 1.95 -10.48 5.59
CA VAL A 94 2.31 -9.44 4.60
C VAL A 94 1.93 -8.06 5.13
N ARG A 95 2.73 -7.05 4.81
CA ARG A 95 2.41 -5.64 4.98
C ARG A 95 2.06 -5.05 3.62
N ILE A 96 0.93 -4.37 3.51
CA ILE A 96 0.41 -3.81 2.28
C ILE A 96 0.45 -2.28 2.38
N PRO A 97 1.54 -1.62 1.94
CA PRO A 97 1.60 -0.17 1.88
C PRO A 97 0.77 0.34 0.70
N PHE A 98 -0.07 1.35 0.97
CA PHE A 98 -0.94 1.94 -0.04
C PHE A 98 -1.05 3.46 0.10
N SER A 99 -1.44 4.11 -1.00
CA SER A 99 -1.74 5.53 -1.06
C SER A 99 -3.24 5.76 -0.95
N TYR A 100 -3.64 6.81 -0.22
CA TYR A 100 -5.04 7.27 -0.14
C TYR A 100 -5.64 7.55 -1.53
N ARG A 101 -4.81 7.96 -2.51
CA ARG A 101 -5.25 8.32 -3.87
C ARG A 101 -5.90 7.18 -4.66
N LEU A 102 -5.73 5.93 -4.21
CA LEU A 102 -6.45 4.79 -4.76
C LEU A 102 -7.86 4.64 -4.19
N PHE A 103 -8.18 5.31 -3.10
CA PHE A 103 -9.43 5.18 -2.35
C PHE A 103 -10.30 6.42 -2.42
N MET A 104 -9.71 7.59 -2.68
CA MET A 104 -10.45 8.85 -2.79
C MET A 104 -9.81 9.78 -3.80
N GLU A 105 -10.63 10.68 -4.33
CA GLU A 105 -10.18 11.73 -5.25
C GLU A 105 -9.59 12.90 -4.49
N ASP A 106 -8.65 13.60 -5.13
CA ASP A 106 -8.16 14.88 -4.65
C ASP A 106 -9.23 15.96 -4.85
N GLY A 107 -9.43 16.81 -3.85
CA GLY A 107 -10.38 17.93 -3.94
C GLY A 107 -11.25 18.12 -2.70
N PRO A 108 -12.16 19.08 -2.73
CA PRO A 108 -13.04 19.35 -1.60
C PRO A 108 -14.08 18.23 -1.43
N GLY A 109 -14.27 17.80 -0.19
CA GLY A 109 -15.17 16.71 0.17
C GLY A 109 -14.56 15.32 -0.01
N ILE A 110 -15.33 14.30 0.39
CA ILE A 110 -14.88 12.91 0.29
C ILE A 110 -15.60 12.26 -0.89
N HIS A 111 -14.85 11.92 -1.93
CA HIS A 111 -15.32 11.20 -3.11
C HIS A 111 -14.57 9.88 -3.21
N TRP A 112 -15.23 8.80 -2.80
CA TRP A 112 -14.62 7.48 -2.78
C TRP A 112 -14.43 6.90 -4.18
N LYS A 113 -13.27 6.25 -4.38
CA LYS A 113 -12.92 5.45 -5.54
C LYS A 113 -12.98 3.97 -5.16
N GLU A 114 -13.58 3.16 -6.00
CA GLU A 114 -13.74 1.73 -5.74
C GLU A 114 -12.45 0.93 -5.95
N GLU A 115 -11.56 1.41 -6.81
CA GLU A 115 -10.35 0.69 -7.25
C GLU A 115 -9.50 0.17 -6.09
N GLY A 116 -9.16 1.06 -5.14
CA GLY A 116 -8.32 0.69 -4.00
C GLY A 116 -8.94 -0.38 -3.13
N PHE A 117 -10.25 -0.29 -2.89
CA PHE A 117 -10.98 -1.30 -2.10
C PHE A 117 -10.98 -2.66 -2.79
N VAL A 118 -11.28 -2.71 -4.09
CA VAL A 118 -11.26 -3.96 -4.87
C VAL A 118 -9.88 -4.64 -4.85
N LEU A 119 -8.81 -3.85 -4.99
CA LEU A 119 -7.44 -4.38 -4.93
C LEU A 119 -7.08 -4.92 -3.56
N LEU A 120 -7.44 -4.21 -2.48
CA LEU A 120 -7.20 -4.68 -1.11
C LEU A 120 -8.03 -5.92 -0.77
N ASP A 121 -9.33 -5.91 -1.04
CA ASP A 121 -10.23 -7.04 -0.74
C ASP A 121 -9.75 -8.32 -1.42
N ARG A 122 -9.30 -8.18 -2.68
CA ARG A 122 -8.72 -9.29 -3.43
C ARG A 122 -7.44 -9.82 -2.77
N CYS A 123 -6.53 -8.95 -2.38
CA CYS A 123 -5.29 -9.36 -1.70
C CYS A 123 -5.58 -9.99 -0.32
N LEU A 124 -6.52 -9.43 0.45
CA LEU A 124 -6.94 -9.98 1.72
C LEU A 124 -7.54 -11.38 1.56
N SER A 125 -8.34 -11.60 0.51
CA SER A 125 -8.87 -12.93 0.18
C SER A 125 -7.76 -13.94 -0.12
N TRP A 126 -6.69 -13.54 -0.82
CA TRP A 126 -5.53 -14.41 -1.05
C TRP A 126 -4.76 -14.70 0.25
N CYS A 127 -4.63 -13.70 1.12
CA CYS A 127 -4.01 -13.88 2.44
C CYS A 127 -4.82 -14.86 3.30
N GLU A 128 -6.14 -14.73 3.32
CA GLU A 128 -7.04 -15.64 4.03
C GLU A 128 -6.89 -17.08 3.50
N GLU A 129 -6.93 -17.28 2.19
CA GLU A 129 -6.70 -18.58 1.54
C GLU A 129 -5.35 -19.17 1.93
N ALA A 130 -4.29 -18.34 1.95
CA ALA A 130 -2.92 -18.75 2.30
C ALA A 130 -2.70 -18.95 3.82
N GLY A 131 -3.65 -18.56 4.66
CA GLY A 131 -3.48 -18.57 6.11
C GLY A 131 -2.43 -17.57 6.62
N MET A 132 -2.41 -16.37 6.02
CA MET A 132 -1.47 -15.28 6.34
C MET A 132 -2.18 -14.07 6.93
N TYR A 133 -1.58 -13.42 7.91
CA TYR A 133 -2.04 -12.13 8.41
C TYR A 133 -1.67 -11.00 7.45
N ALA A 134 -2.56 -10.02 7.29
CA ALA A 134 -2.32 -8.83 6.50
C ALA A 134 -2.29 -7.58 7.37
N PHE A 135 -1.28 -6.74 7.16
CA PHE A 135 -1.14 -5.42 7.79
C PHE A 135 -1.41 -4.34 6.75
N LEU A 136 -2.54 -3.65 6.89
CA LEU A 136 -2.86 -2.49 6.06
C LEU A 136 -2.07 -1.28 6.57
N ASP A 137 -1.28 -0.68 5.67
CA ASP A 137 -0.44 0.46 5.99
C ASP A 137 -0.78 1.63 5.06
N LEU A 138 -1.50 2.63 5.60
CA LEU A 138 -1.72 3.90 4.91
C LEU A 138 -0.39 4.66 4.84
N HIS A 139 0.46 4.23 3.92
CA HIS A 139 1.82 4.73 3.76
C HIS A 139 1.89 6.09 3.05
N GLY A 140 0.93 6.37 2.18
CA GLY A 140 0.71 7.68 1.57
C GLY A 140 -0.61 8.26 2.04
N ALA A 141 -0.63 8.97 3.17
CA ALA A 141 -1.79 9.67 3.68
C ALA A 141 -2.04 11.01 2.93
N PRO A 142 -3.25 11.57 2.98
CA PRO A 142 -3.53 12.88 2.38
C PRO A 142 -2.54 13.95 2.83
N GLY A 143 -1.91 14.61 1.87
CA GLY A 143 -0.89 15.63 2.13
C GLY A 143 0.46 15.13 2.65
N GLY A 144 0.62 13.82 2.82
CA GLY A 144 1.83 13.18 3.34
C GLY A 144 2.03 13.34 4.85
N GLN A 145 2.64 12.34 5.48
CA GLN A 145 2.87 12.29 6.93
C GLN A 145 4.33 12.46 7.34
N THR A 146 5.30 12.31 6.43
CA THR A 146 6.74 12.37 6.76
C THR A 146 7.42 13.65 6.31
N GLY A 147 6.85 14.37 5.35
CA GLY A 147 7.54 15.46 4.65
C GLY A 147 8.64 14.96 3.71
N SER A 148 8.62 13.68 3.32
CA SER A 148 9.59 13.04 2.45
C SER A 148 8.94 12.56 1.15
N ASN A 149 9.74 11.98 0.27
CA ASN A 149 9.27 11.45 -1.00
C ASN A 149 8.57 10.09 -0.90
N ILE A 150 8.76 9.37 0.21
CA ILE A 150 8.25 8.00 0.38
C ILE A 150 6.73 7.94 0.57
N ASP A 151 6.10 9.03 0.96
CA ASP A 151 4.67 9.14 1.22
C ASP A 151 3.95 10.18 0.35
N ASP A 152 4.59 10.59 -0.74
CA ASP A 152 4.09 11.60 -1.68
C ASP A 152 3.92 13.02 -1.10
N SER A 153 4.66 13.38 -0.06
CA SER A 153 4.72 14.75 0.46
C SER A 153 5.28 15.71 -0.60
N VAL A 154 4.41 16.33 -1.38
CA VAL A 154 4.75 17.00 -2.66
C VAL A 154 5.75 18.13 -2.51
N ASP A 155 5.67 18.89 -1.43
CA ASP A 155 6.50 20.06 -1.12
C ASP A 155 7.44 19.86 0.07
N ASN A 156 7.69 18.60 0.42
CA ASN A 156 8.50 18.19 1.56
C ASN A 156 7.95 18.68 2.93
N VAL A 157 6.64 18.88 3.00
CA VAL A 157 5.93 19.28 4.23
C VAL A 157 4.92 18.19 4.60
N PRO A 158 4.91 17.70 5.85
CA PRO A 158 3.94 16.70 6.32
C PRO A 158 2.58 17.36 6.57
N ARG A 159 1.83 17.64 5.50
CA ARG A 159 0.57 18.40 5.55
C ARG A 159 -0.52 17.71 6.36
N LEU A 160 -0.50 16.39 6.46
CA LEU A 160 -1.43 15.64 7.30
C LEU A 160 -1.55 16.22 8.72
N PHE A 161 -0.45 16.73 9.27
CA PHE A 161 -0.44 17.25 10.67
C PHE A 161 -0.72 18.73 10.78
N ILE A 162 -0.60 19.50 9.71
CA ILE A 162 -0.71 20.97 9.75
C ILE A 162 -1.88 21.52 8.93
N ASP A 163 -2.38 20.76 7.97
CA ASP A 163 -3.50 21.13 7.13
C ASP A 163 -4.77 20.41 7.59
N LYS A 164 -5.83 21.19 7.85
CA LYS A 164 -7.09 20.65 8.33
C LYS A 164 -7.78 19.79 7.25
N ASP A 165 -7.71 20.24 6.00
CA ASP A 165 -8.36 19.54 4.89
C ASP A 165 -7.72 18.17 4.59
N CYS A 166 -6.46 17.97 5.00
CA CYS A 166 -5.77 16.68 4.91
C CYS A 166 -6.12 15.72 6.06
N ARG A 167 -6.69 16.22 7.17
CA ARG A 167 -7.00 15.40 8.35
C ARG A 167 -8.46 14.97 8.44
N ASP A 168 -9.38 15.85 8.01
CA ASP A 168 -10.83 15.69 8.11
C ASP A 168 -11.40 14.88 6.92
#